data_aa8e0243eea25d15df90c0b52c1feef4
#
_entry.id   aa8e0243eea25d15df90c0b52c1feef4
#
_cell.length_a   1.000
_cell.length_b   1.000
_cell.length_c   1.000
_cell.angle_alpha   90.00
_cell.angle_beta   90.00
_cell.angle_gamma   90.00
#
_symmetry.space_group_name_H-M   'P 1'
#
loop_
_entity.id
_entity.type
_entity.pdbx_description
1 polymer ?
#
loop_
_entity_poly.entity_id
_entity_poly.type
_entity_poly.pdbx_seq_one_letter_code
_entity_poly.pdbx_strand_id
1 'polypeptide(L)'
;TGFPIAKIATKLALGYTLDEIRNDITQSTPASFEPTIDYVVTKVPRFAFEKFPGADPRLTTSMKSVGEAMALGGNFQESLGKAMRSIDKRHMGFNWDGDKPGEAEVAELLEAIKVPTEHRYLQIQRALWGGATERQIFDSTKIDPWFVRQLAMINDTALEVRDAETLMKKLLKKAKLAGLSDLQIAHLRKLGDEGENTVRELRWTYGLKPVYKTVDTCAAEFDAVTPYYYSCYADESELRPREREAVIILGSGPNRIGQGIEFDYTCVHAVQELGKDYDTIMVNCNPETVSTDYDMSDRLYFEPDRKSVC
;
A
#
# COMPACT_ATOMS: atom_id res chain seq x y z
N THR A 1 -1.11 -13.28 0.82
CA THR A 1 -2.19 -14.31 0.79
C THR A 1 -2.10 -15.34 1.89
N GLY A 2 -0.93 -15.49 2.55
CA GLY A 2 -0.69 -16.57 3.50
C GLY A 2 -0.59 -17.98 2.90
N PHE A 3 -0.60 -18.11 1.57
CA PHE A 3 -0.46 -19.41 0.92
C PHE A 3 0.96 -19.97 1.14
N PRO A 4 1.11 -21.17 1.74
CA PRO A 4 2.39 -21.71 2.20
C PRO A 4 3.18 -22.34 1.04
N ILE A 5 3.71 -21.54 0.12
CA ILE A 5 4.39 -22.00 -1.10
C ILE A 5 5.55 -22.96 -0.78
N ALA A 6 6.38 -22.66 0.22
CA ALA A 6 7.52 -23.53 0.57
C ALA A 6 7.09 -24.90 1.04
N LYS A 7 6.04 -24.97 1.88
CA LYS A 7 5.43 -26.24 2.34
C LYS A 7 4.88 -27.07 1.18
N ILE A 8 4.15 -26.42 0.26
CA ILE A 8 3.60 -27.06 -0.93
C ILE A 8 4.73 -27.55 -1.84
N ALA A 9 5.73 -26.71 -2.14
CA ALA A 9 6.88 -27.09 -2.96
C ALA A 9 7.64 -28.30 -2.38
N THR A 10 7.81 -28.36 -1.05
CA THR A 10 8.43 -29.50 -0.38
C THR A 10 7.63 -30.78 -0.59
N LYS A 11 6.31 -30.74 -0.46
CA LYS A 11 5.44 -31.90 -0.71
C LYS A 11 5.50 -32.36 -2.16
N LEU A 12 5.49 -31.43 -3.11
CA LEU A 12 5.65 -31.74 -4.54
C LEU A 12 7.00 -32.43 -4.82
N ALA A 13 8.09 -31.97 -4.18
CA ALA A 13 9.42 -32.60 -4.30
C ALA A 13 9.45 -34.02 -3.71
N LEU A 14 8.56 -34.36 -2.77
CA LEU A 14 8.41 -35.69 -2.21
C LEU A 14 7.48 -36.61 -3.05
N GLY A 15 6.91 -36.08 -4.15
CA GLY A 15 6.11 -36.86 -5.09
C GLY A 15 4.60 -36.68 -4.98
N TYR A 16 4.10 -35.85 -4.07
CA TYR A 16 2.68 -35.48 -4.05
C TYR A 16 2.31 -34.64 -5.30
N THR A 17 1.05 -34.71 -5.71
CA THR A 17 0.48 -33.82 -6.73
C THR A 17 -0.30 -32.67 -6.08
N LEU A 18 -0.59 -31.60 -6.82
CA LEU A 18 -1.33 -30.44 -6.29
C LEU A 18 -2.76 -30.79 -5.85
N ASP A 19 -3.37 -31.78 -6.51
CA ASP A 19 -4.73 -32.24 -6.20
C ASP A 19 -4.78 -33.12 -4.95
N GLU A 20 -3.67 -33.76 -4.58
CA GLU A 20 -3.57 -34.54 -3.33
C GLU A 20 -3.28 -33.65 -2.12
N ILE A 21 -2.77 -32.45 -2.34
CA ILE A 21 -2.43 -31.51 -1.27
C ILE A 21 -3.62 -30.61 -0.99
N ARG A 22 -4.03 -30.52 0.29
CA ARG A 22 -5.11 -29.64 0.73
C ARG A 22 -4.65 -28.18 0.68
N ASN A 23 -5.54 -27.27 0.25
CA ASN A 23 -5.33 -25.84 0.34
C ASN A 23 -5.50 -25.36 1.80
N ASP A 24 -4.45 -24.80 2.38
CA ASP A 24 -4.45 -24.37 3.78
C ASP A 24 -5.34 -23.13 4.03
N ILE A 25 -5.65 -22.35 3.00
CA ILE A 25 -6.48 -21.13 3.13
C ILE A 25 -7.97 -21.49 3.09
N THR A 26 -8.41 -22.14 2.03
CA THR A 26 -9.84 -22.50 1.87
C THR A 26 -10.23 -23.71 2.70
N GLN A 27 -9.28 -24.58 3.02
CA GLN A 27 -9.44 -25.87 3.70
C GLN A 27 -10.43 -26.85 3.06
N SER A 28 -11.22 -26.41 2.12
CA SER A 28 -12.24 -27.18 1.39
C SER A 28 -11.84 -27.54 -0.04
N THR A 29 -10.82 -26.88 -0.60
CA THR A 29 -10.32 -27.12 -1.96
C THR A 29 -8.92 -27.75 -1.95
N PRO A 30 -8.49 -28.40 -3.07
CA PRO A 30 -7.11 -28.85 -3.23
C PRO A 30 -6.17 -27.65 -3.49
N ALA A 31 -4.85 -27.87 -3.36
CA ALA A 31 -3.84 -26.86 -3.68
C ALA A 31 -3.78 -26.53 -5.18
N SER A 32 -4.37 -27.35 -6.03
CA SER A 32 -4.57 -27.09 -7.46
C SER A 32 -5.67 -26.05 -7.77
N PHE A 33 -6.44 -25.63 -6.77
CA PHE A 33 -7.47 -24.59 -6.95
C PHE A 33 -6.83 -23.29 -7.47
N GLU A 34 -7.30 -22.81 -8.62
CA GLU A 34 -6.79 -21.60 -9.22
C GLU A 34 -7.21 -20.37 -8.40
N PRO A 35 -6.26 -19.52 -7.96
CA PRO A 35 -6.59 -18.36 -7.15
C PRO A 35 -7.45 -17.36 -7.91
N THR A 36 -8.51 -16.87 -7.24
CA THR A 36 -9.29 -15.71 -7.66
C THR A 36 -9.02 -14.58 -6.68
N ILE A 37 -8.50 -13.46 -7.16
CA ILE A 37 -8.05 -12.34 -6.32
C ILE A 37 -8.85 -11.09 -6.68
N ASP A 38 -9.45 -10.46 -5.69
CA ASP A 38 -10.26 -9.24 -5.81
C ASP A 38 -9.58 -7.99 -5.22
N TYR A 39 -8.29 -8.06 -4.95
CA TYR A 39 -7.47 -6.96 -4.44
C TYR A 39 -6.19 -6.79 -5.25
N VAL A 40 -5.55 -5.64 -5.08
CA VAL A 40 -4.24 -5.32 -5.68
C VAL A 40 -3.20 -5.16 -4.59
N VAL A 41 -2.05 -5.81 -4.77
CA VAL A 41 -0.87 -5.66 -3.90
C VAL A 41 0.18 -4.83 -4.61
N THR A 42 0.64 -3.76 -3.97
CA THR A 42 1.78 -2.96 -4.45
C THR A 42 2.90 -3.04 -3.44
N LYS A 43 4.08 -3.47 -3.89
CA LYS A 43 5.33 -3.44 -3.12
C LYS A 43 6.21 -2.32 -3.64
N VAL A 44 6.67 -1.44 -2.75
CA VAL A 44 7.56 -0.33 -3.09
C VAL A 44 8.83 -0.45 -2.25
N PRO A 45 10.02 -0.54 -2.88
CA PRO A 45 11.27 -0.66 -2.15
C PRO A 45 11.65 0.66 -1.46
N ARG A 46 12.26 0.55 -0.28
CA ARG A 46 12.87 1.67 0.43
C ARG A 46 14.37 1.68 0.14
N PHE A 47 14.85 2.82 -0.34
CA PHE A 47 16.27 3.08 -0.54
C PHE A 47 16.80 4.00 0.56
N ALA A 48 18.11 3.99 0.77
CA ALA A 48 18.80 4.82 1.77
C ALA A 48 20.08 5.43 1.19
N PHE A 49 20.05 5.84 -0.08
CA PHE A 49 21.23 6.46 -0.75
C PHE A 49 21.72 7.68 0.01
N GLU A 50 20.85 8.39 0.73
CA GLU A 50 21.22 9.51 1.60
C GLU A 50 22.21 9.15 2.71
N LYS A 51 22.32 7.87 3.05
CA LYS A 51 23.27 7.36 4.06
C LYS A 51 24.59 6.86 3.48
N PHE A 52 24.68 6.75 2.17
CA PHE A 52 25.85 6.24 1.45
C PHE A 52 26.35 7.24 0.40
N PRO A 53 27.09 8.28 0.81
CA PRO A 53 27.67 9.24 -0.13
C PRO A 53 28.55 8.53 -1.17
N GLY A 54 28.35 8.83 -2.46
CA GLY A 54 29.08 8.21 -3.56
C GLY A 54 28.49 6.90 -4.09
N ALA A 55 27.41 6.36 -3.51
CA ALA A 55 26.71 5.23 -4.10
C ALA A 55 25.97 5.67 -5.39
N ASP A 56 26.04 4.85 -6.44
CA ASP A 56 25.29 5.07 -7.67
C ASP A 56 23.77 4.89 -7.43
N PRO A 57 22.94 5.95 -7.54
CA PRO A 57 21.50 5.88 -7.30
C PRO A 57 20.72 5.25 -8.45
N ARG A 58 21.36 4.93 -9.57
CA ARG A 58 20.71 4.29 -10.71
C ARG A 58 20.29 2.87 -10.34
N LEU A 59 19.01 2.58 -10.53
CA LEU A 59 18.44 1.25 -10.28
C LEU A 59 18.77 0.32 -11.45
N THR A 60 19.26 -0.86 -11.12
CA THR A 60 19.67 -1.91 -12.07
C THR A 60 19.12 -3.26 -11.58
N THR A 61 19.62 -4.36 -12.10
CA THR A 61 19.33 -5.72 -11.61
C THR A 61 19.96 -6.05 -10.25
N SER A 62 20.89 -5.22 -9.77
CA SER A 62 21.49 -5.38 -8.43
C SER A 62 20.52 -4.84 -7.36
N MET A 63 20.38 -5.57 -6.28
CA MET A 63 19.57 -5.14 -5.14
C MET A 63 20.25 -3.97 -4.41
N LYS A 64 19.55 -2.84 -4.29
CA LYS A 64 20.01 -1.61 -3.62
C LYS A 64 19.05 -1.15 -2.53
N SER A 65 17.90 -1.81 -2.39
CA SER A 65 16.93 -1.50 -1.35
C SER A 65 17.38 -1.99 0.02
N VAL A 66 16.91 -1.32 1.07
CA VAL A 66 17.16 -1.67 2.47
C VAL A 66 15.92 -2.24 3.16
N GLY A 67 14.85 -2.41 2.44
CA GLY A 67 13.56 -2.92 2.86
C GLY A 67 12.48 -2.50 1.88
N GLU A 68 11.23 -2.81 2.20
CA GLU A 68 10.09 -2.51 1.35
C GLU A 68 8.81 -2.26 2.17
N ALA A 69 7.88 -1.55 1.57
CA ALA A 69 6.51 -1.45 2.05
C ALA A 69 5.60 -2.25 1.13
N MET A 70 4.70 -3.04 1.71
CA MET A 70 3.61 -3.69 1.01
C MET A 70 2.30 -3.01 1.37
N ALA A 71 1.46 -2.74 0.38
CA ALA A 71 0.15 -2.19 0.61
C ALA A 71 -0.89 -2.89 -0.27
N LEU A 72 -2.08 -3.05 0.27
CA LEU A 72 -3.22 -3.63 -0.41
C LEU A 72 -4.32 -2.58 -0.61
N GLY A 73 -5.06 -2.72 -1.69
CA GLY A 73 -6.20 -1.86 -2.00
C GLY A 73 -7.19 -2.59 -2.90
N GLY A 74 -8.40 -2.10 -3.02
CA GLY A 74 -9.40 -2.59 -3.96
C GLY A 74 -9.05 -2.29 -5.42
N ASN A 75 -8.07 -1.40 -5.65
CA ASN A 75 -7.53 -1.07 -6.96
C ASN A 75 -6.06 -0.65 -6.86
N PHE A 76 -5.39 -0.51 -8.03
CA PHE A 76 -3.98 -0.16 -8.09
C PHE A 76 -3.68 1.23 -7.48
N GLN A 77 -4.54 2.21 -7.69
CA GLN A 77 -4.33 3.58 -7.21
C GLN A 77 -4.35 3.65 -5.68
N GLU A 78 -5.29 2.94 -5.04
CA GLU A 78 -5.36 2.82 -3.58
C GLU A 78 -4.10 2.15 -3.02
N SER A 79 -3.71 1.00 -3.58
CA SER A 79 -2.55 0.25 -3.09
C SER A 79 -1.26 1.02 -3.31
N LEU A 80 -1.06 1.64 -4.47
CA LEU A 80 0.11 2.47 -4.76
C LEU A 80 0.17 3.70 -3.83
N GLY A 81 -0.93 4.40 -3.64
CA GLY A 81 -1.01 5.56 -2.74
C GLY A 81 -0.59 5.20 -1.31
N LYS A 82 -1.07 4.09 -0.77
CA LYS A 82 -0.68 3.58 0.55
C LYS A 82 0.81 3.22 0.62
N ALA A 83 1.33 2.47 -0.36
CA ALA A 83 2.72 2.06 -0.41
C ALA A 83 3.67 3.27 -0.46
N MET A 84 3.36 4.26 -1.31
CA MET A 84 4.15 5.49 -1.42
C MET A 84 4.16 6.30 -0.13
N ARG A 85 3.03 6.40 0.58
CA ARG A 85 2.97 7.07 1.89
C ARG A 85 3.75 6.33 2.97
N SER A 86 3.81 5.01 2.90
CA SER A 86 4.54 4.19 3.87
C SER A 86 6.05 4.42 3.84
N ILE A 87 6.61 4.74 2.68
CA ILE A 87 8.05 4.98 2.51
C ILE A 87 8.45 6.46 2.57
N ASP A 88 7.51 7.39 2.37
CA ASP A 88 7.79 8.83 2.41
C ASP A 88 7.83 9.35 3.85
N LYS A 89 8.89 10.08 4.20
CA LYS A 89 9.07 10.70 5.53
C LYS A 89 7.97 11.71 5.88
N ARG A 90 7.41 12.39 4.89
CA ARG A 90 6.30 13.34 5.06
C ARG A 90 4.91 12.65 5.03
N HIS A 91 4.89 11.37 4.68
CA HIS A 91 3.69 10.54 4.59
C HIS A 91 2.67 11.00 3.57
N MET A 92 3.12 11.75 2.59
CA MET A 92 2.30 12.22 1.49
C MET A 92 2.41 11.34 0.24
N GLY A 93 3.60 10.75 -0.02
CA GLY A 93 3.86 10.05 -1.27
C GLY A 93 3.83 11.05 -2.43
N PHE A 94 2.85 10.95 -3.32
CA PHE A 94 2.63 11.95 -4.37
C PHE A 94 2.20 13.28 -3.77
N ASN A 95 2.74 14.38 -4.31
CA ASN A 95 2.40 15.73 -3.86
C ASN A 95 2.43 16.72 -5.05
N TRP A 96 1.75 17.84 -4.85
CA TRP A 96 1.61 18.91 -5.85
C TRP A 96 2.09 20.23 -5.26
N ASP A 97 3.26 20.20 -4.60
CA ASP A 97 3.89 21.35 -3.96
C ASP A 97 4.52 22.30 -4.98
N GLY A 98 4.48 23.57 -4.67
CA GLY A 98 5.05 24.64 -5.50
C GLY A 98 4.21 24.99 -6.74
N ASP A 99 4.87 25.54 -7.74
CA ASP A 99 4.23 25.92 -8.99
C ASP A 99 4.11 24.74 -9.95
N LYS A 100 3.10 24.83 -10.83
CA LYS A 100 2.93 23.88 -11.92
C LYS A 100 4.17 23.93 -12.82
N PRO A 101 4.82 22.78 -13.14
CA PRO A 101 5.96 22.75 -14.04
C PRO A 101 5.68 23.41 -15.40
N GLY A 102 6.57 24.26 -15.85
CA GLY A 102 6.54 24.81 -17.20
C GLY A 102 7.13 23.86 -18.24
N GLU A 103 7.03 24.21 -19.52
CA GLU A 103 7.49 23.37 -20.64
C GLU A 103 8.96 22.96 -20.53
N ALA A 104 9.84 23.88 -20.11
CA ALA A 104 11.27 23.59 -19.94
C ALA A 104 11.52 22.56 -18.85
N GLU A 105 10.88 22.71 -17.68
CA GLU A 105 10.97 21.74 -16.58
C GLU A 105 10.38 20.37 -16.98
N VAL A 106 9.30 20.34 -17.71
CA VAL A 106 8.71 19.09 -18.24
C VAL A 106 9.71 18.38 -19.16
N ALA A 107 10.41 19.11 -20.04
CA ALA A 107 11.43 18.53 -20.92
C ALA A 107 12.60 17.93 -20.10
N GLU A 108 13.07 18.63 -19.08
CA GLU A 108 14.11 18.12 -18.17
C GLU A 108 13.65 16.87 -17.41
N LEU A 109 12.40 16.86 -16.91
CA LEU A 109 11.82 15.69 -16.24
C LEU A 109 11.73 14.49 -17.17
N LEU A 110 11.31 14.69 -18.44
CA LEU A 110 11.23 13.62 -19.44
C LEU A 110 12.62 13.02 -19.75
N GLU A 111 13.68 13.81 -19.72
CA GLU A 111 15.05 13.30 -19.82
C GLU A 111 15.47 12.54 -18.55
N ALA A 112 15.19 13.11 -17.37
CA ALA A 112 15.59 12.51 -16.10
C ALA A 112 14.96 11.13 -15.86
N ILE A 113 13.68 10.95 -16.21
CA ILE A 113 12.97 9.67 -16.00
C ILE A 113 13.41 8.54 -16.94
N LYS A 114 14.27 8.81 -17.93
CA LYS A 114 14.88 7.75 -18.75
C LYS A 114 15.75 6.83 -17.90
N VAL A 115 16.40 7.39 -16.87
CA VAL A 115 17.23 6.64 -15.94
C VAL A 115 16.39 6.27 -14.71
N PRO A 116 16.23 4.98 -14.38
CA PRO A 116 15.48 4.57 -13.20
C PRO A 116 16.25 4.92 -11.92
N THR A 117 15.62 5.75 -11.08
CA THR A 117 16.10 6.12 -9.74
C THR A 117 14.97 5.98 -8.72
N GLU A 118 15.28 6.12 -7.43
CA GLU A 118 14.27 6.08 -6.36
C GLU A 118 13.21 7.18 -6.48
N HIS A 119 13.53 8.28 -7.19
CA HIS A 119 12.63 9.42 -7.37
C HIS A 119 11.77 9.35 -8.63
N ARG A 120 11.94 8.32 -9.46
CA ARG A 120 11.33 8.24 -10.79
C ARG A 120 9.82 8.41 -10.77
N TYR A 121 9.11 7.80 -9.82
CA TYR A 121 7.65 7.92 -9.72
C TYR A 121 7.19 9.35 -9.42
N LEU A 122 7.90 10.05 -8.55
CA LEU A 122 7.61 11.46 -8.22
C LEU A 122 7.91 12.36 -9.42
N GLN A 123 8.98 12.10 -10.15
CA GLN A 123 9.32 12.84 -11.39
C GLN A 123 8.28 12.62 -12.48
N ILE A 124 7.76 11.38 -12.64
CA ILE A 124 6.66 11.08 -13.57
C ILE A 124 5.40 11.87 -13.18
N GLN A 125 5.02 11.82 -11.90
CA GLN A 125 3.86 12.57 -11.41
C GLN A 125 4.00 14.07 -11.66
N ARG A 126 5.20 14.64 -11.42
CA ARG A 126 5.47 16.04 -11.65
C ARG A 126 5.43 16.40 -13.14
N ALA A 127 5.96 15.54 -14.02
CA ALA A 127 5.87 15.72 -15.47
C ALA A 127 4.42 15.70 -15.96
N LEU A 128 3.59 14.75 -15.48
CA LEU A 128 2.16 14.68 -15.77
C LEU A 128 1.43 15.94 -15.29
N TRP A 129 1.75 16.43 -14.09
CA TRP A 129 1.19 17.70 -13.60
C TRP A 129 1.56 18.87 -14.49
N GLY A 130 2.79 18.91 -15.04
CA GLY A 130 3.27 19.91 -15.98
C GLY A 130 2.55 19.85 -17.34
N GLY A 131 1.92 18.73 -17.68
CA GLY A 131 1.20 18.52 -18.93
C GLY A 131 1.87 17.52 -19.88
N ALA A 132 2.86 16.77 -19.42
CA ALA A 132 3.41 15.65 -20.20
C ALA A 132 2.30 14.65 -20.52
N THR A 133 2.28 14.15 -21.75
CA THR A 133 1.34 13.14 -22.19
C THR A 133 1.77 11.73 -21.75
N GLU A 134 0.81 10.80 -21.63
CA GLU A 134 1.09 9.38 -21.36
C GLU A 134 2.08 8.81 -22.38
N ARG A 135 1.98 9.23 -23.64
CA ARG A 135 2.89 8.81 -24.71
C ARG A 135 4.32 9.25 -24.48
N GLN A 136 4.55 10.51 -24.09
CA GLN A 136 5.88 11.03 -23.79
C GLN A 136 6.51 10.29 -22.58
N ILE A 137 5.73 10.02 -21.54
CA ILE A 137 6.18 9.22 -20.38
C ILE A 137 6.57 7.80 -20.82
N PHE A 138 5.71 7.14 -21.61
CA PHE A 138 6.02 5.81 -22.15
C PHE A 138 7.29 5.82 -23.00
N ASP A 139 7.44 6.78 -23.91
CA ASP A 139 8.61 6.86 -24.78
C ASP A 139 9.91 7.06 -24.01
N SER A 140 9.88 7.81 -22.91
CA SER A 140 11.03 8.04 -22.02
C SER A 140 11.32 6.84 -21.10
N THR A 141 10.30 6.14 -20.59
CA THR A 141 10.49 5.18 -19.50
C THR A 141 10.35 3.72 -19.93
N LYS A 142 9.60 3.46 -20.99
CA LYS A 142 9.12 2.13 -21.42
C LYS A 142 8.27 1.40 -20.35
N ILE A 143 7.75 2.14 -19.37
CA ILE A 143 6.75 1.62 -18.44
C ILE A 143 5.46 1.36 -19.22
N ASP A 144 4.82 0.21 -18.99
CA ASP A 144 3.57 -0.16 -19.68
C ASP A 144 2.54 0.99 -19.59
N PRO A 145 1.88 1.34 -20.71
CA PRO A 145 0.93 2.45 -20.77
C PRO A 145 -0.21 2.36 -19.76
N TRP A 146 -0.58 1.15 -19.35
CA TRP A 146 -1.62 0.96 -18.34
C TRP A 146 -1.21 1.60 -17.01
N PHE A 147 0.04 1.37 -16.54
CA PHE A 147 0.54 1.99 -15.30
C PHE A 147 0.69 3.51 -15.43
N VAL A 148 1.16 3.99 -16.58
CA VAL A 148 1.27 5.44 -16.84
C VAL A 148 -0.11 6.09 -16.75
N ARG A 149 -1.14 5.46 -17.32
CA ARG A 149 -2.52 5.92 -17.23
C ARG A 149 -3.03 5.95 -15.79
N GLN A 150 -2.70 4.96 -14.95
CA GLN A 150 -3.09 4.98 -13.54
C GLN A 150 -2.49 6.19 -12.81
N LEU A 151 -1.23 6.51 -13.08
CA LEU A 151 -0.58 7.71 -12.52
C LEU A 151 -1.22 9.01 -13.02
N ALA A 152 -1.59 9.08 -14.31
CA ALA A 152 -2.31 10.21 -14.88
C ALA A 152 -3.69 10.39 -14.21
N MET A 153 -4.45 9.32 -13.99
CA MET A 153 -5.75 9.36 -13.31
C MET A 153 -5.63 9.86 -11.86
N ILE A 154 -4.57 9.47 -11.12
CA ILE A 154 -4.29 10.01 -9.78
C ILE A 154 -4.05 11.52 -9.87
N ASN A 155 -3.20 11.95 -10.82
CA ASN A 155 -2.91 13.36 -11.03
C ASN A 155 -4.17 14.16 -11.37
N ASP A 156 -4.98 13.72 -12.31
CA ASP A 156 -6.20 14.41 -12.74
C ASP A 156 -7.20 14.54 -11.58
N THR A 157 -7.35 13.47 -10.78
CA THR A 157 -8.21 13.50 -9.59
C THR A 157 -7.70 14.49 -8.54
N ALA A 158 -6.39 14.56 -8.34
CA ALA A 158 -5.79 15.53 -7.41
C ALA A 158 -6.03 16.97 -7.88
N LEU A 159 -5.87 17.25 -9.17
CA LEU A 159 -6.15 18.57 -9.74
C LEU A 159 -7.64 18.92 -9.63
N GLU A 160 -8.54 17.98 -9.88
CA GLU A 160 -9.98 18.20 -9.68
C GLU A 160 -10.31 18.52 -8.21
N VAL A 161 -9.69 17.83 -7.25
CA VAL A 161 -9.82 18.12 -5.81
C VAL A 161 -9.28 19.53 -5.48
N ARG A 162 -8.14 19.91 -6.04
CA ARG A 162 -7.52 21.21 -5.82
C ARG A 162 -8.39 22.36 -6.34
N ASP A 163 -8.95 22.20 -7.54
CA ASP A 163 -9.59 23.28 -8.29
C ASP A 163 -11.11 23.35 -8.06
N ALA A 164 -11.71 22.34 -7.40
CA ALA A 164 -13.13 22.35 -7.08
C ALA A 164 -13.51 23.49 -6.12
N GLU A 165 -14.61 24.16 -6.36
CA GLU A 165 -15.14 25.18 -5.44
C GLU A 165 -15.48 24.54 -4.08
N THR A 166 -16.17 23.42 -4.09
CA THR A 166 -16.60 22.68 -2.89
C THR A 166 -16.25 21.19 -3.00
N LEU A 167 -15.78 20.62 -1.88
CA LEU A 167 -15.45 19.20 -1.80
C LEU A 167 -16.71 18.36 -1.52
N MET A 168 -17.48 18.10 -2.57
CA MET A 168 -18.71 17.31 -2.49
C MET A 168 -18.44 15.83 -2.28
N LYS A 169 -19.42 15.10 -1.69
CA LYS A 169 -19.33 13.65 -1.41
C LYS A 169 -18.80 12.82 -2.57
N LYS A 170 -19.31 13.07 -3.81
CA LYS A 170 -18.89 12.31 -5.01
C LYS A 170 -17.40 12.50 -5.32
N LEU A 171 -16.92 13.74 -5.25
CA LEU A 171 -15.51 14.05 -5.50
C LEU A 171 -14.62 13.50 -4.40
N LEU A 172 -15.06 13.59 -3.13
CA LEU A 172 -14.31 13.04 -2.01
C LEU A 172 -14.23 11.50 -2.09
N LYS A 173 -15.32 10.79 -2.46
CA LYS A 173 -15.28 9.33 -2.73
C LYS A 173 -14.30 9.02 -3.87
N LYS A 174 -14.35 9.76 -4.98
CA LYS A 174 -13.42 9.62 -6.12
C LYS A 174 -11.96 9.80 -5.67
N ALA A 175 -11.67 10.83 -4.87
CA ALA A 175 -10.32 11.08 -4.35
C ALA A 175 -9.82 9.93 -3.47
N LYS A 176 -10.66 9.36 -2.63
CA LYS A 176 -10.31 8.20 -1.80
C LYS A 176 -10.03 6.96 -2.64
N LEU A 177 -10.85 6.67 -3.65
CA LEU A 177 -10.63 5.57 -4.60
C LEU A 177 -9.39 5.77 -5.48
N ALA A 178 -8.98 7.02 -5.73
CA ALA A 178 -7.71 7.36 -6.37
C ALA A 178 -6.50 7.30 -5.41
N GLY A 179 -6.68 6.80 -4.19
CA GLY A 179 -5.61 6.60 -3.21
C GLY A 179 -5.15 7.86 -2.48
N LEU A 180 -5.84 9.01 -2.60
CA LEU A 180 -5.46 10.23 -1.89
C LEU A 180 -5.82 10.12 -0.39
N SER A 181 -4.84 10.45 0.48
CA SER A 181 -5.07 10.55 1.93
C SER A 181 -5.81 11.83 2.30
N ASP A 182 -6.35 11.87 3.52
CA ASP A 182 -6.97 13.08 4.04
C ASP A 182 -5.94 14.21 4.15
N LEU A 183 -4.68 13.89 4.50
CA LEU A 183 -3.57 14.84 4.51
C LEU A 183 -3.26 15.42 3.10
N GLN A 184 -3.20 14.57 2.06
CA GLN A 184 -2.98 15.04 0.69
C GLN A 184 -4.13 15.94 0.20
N ILE A 185 -5.38 15.56 0.50
CA ILE A 185 -6.56 16.36 0.16
C ILE A 185 -6.51 17.72 0.88
N ALA A 186 -6.17 17.72 2.18
CA ALA A 186 -6.00 18.95 2.95
C ALA A 186 -4.92 19.88 2.37
N HIS A 187 -3.80 19.28 1.97
CA HIS A 187 -2.69 20.00 1.37
C HIS A 187 -3.07 20.62 0.01
N LEU A 188 -3.71 19.84 -0.87
CA LEU A 188 -4.25 20.34 -2.16
C LEU A 188 -5.24 21.50 -1.97
N ARG A 189 -6.03 21.45 -0.89
CA ARG A 189 -7.02 22.48 -0.55
C ARG A 189 -6.47 23.63 0.31
N LYS A 190 -5.18 23.58 0.68
CA LYS A 190 -4.50 24.58 1.52
C LYS A 190 -5.20 24.84 2.86
N LEU A 191 -5.65 23.77 3.53
CA LEU A 191 -6.45 23.87 4.76
C LEU A 191 -5.61 24.10 6.04
N GLY A 192 -4.28 24.24 5.93
CA GLY A 192 -3.39 24.44 7.08
C GLY A 192 -3.20 23.18 7.95
N ASP A 193 -2.69 23.37 9.17
CA ASP A 193 -2.22 22.27 10.04
C ASP A 193 -3.35 21.34 10.50
N GLU A 194 -4.54 21.85 10.72
CA GLU A 194 -5.71 21.04 11.10
C GLU A 194 -6.49 20.48 9.89
N GLY A 195 -5.98 20.69 8.69
CA GLY A 195 -6.66 20.32 7.45
C GLY A 195 -6.94 18.83 7.33
N GLU A 196 -6.04 17.97 7.80
CA GLU A 196 -6.27 16.52 7.79
C GLU A 196 -7.49 16.12 8.64
N ASN A 197 -7.63 16.70 9.83
CA ASN A 197 -8.79 16.48 10.70
C ASN A 197 -10.06 17.01 10.04
N THR A 198 -10.00 18.20 9.46
CA THR A 198 -11.13 18.81 8.74
C THR A 198 -11.64 17.92 7.59
N VAL A 199 -10.74 17.35 6.78
CA VAL A 199 -11.12 16.44 5.70
C VAL A 199 -11.71 15.14 6.26
N ARG A 200 -11.14 14.61 7.34
CA ARG A 200 -11.65 13.41 8.02
C ARG A 200 -13.07 13.61 8.55
N GLU A 201 -13.33 14.71 9.23
CA GLU A 201 -14.66 15.05 9.75
C GLU A 201 -15.69 15.23 8.63
N LEU A 202 -15.30 15.93 7.55
CA LEU A 202 -16.15 16.07 6.36
C LEU A 202 -16.47 14.70 5.75
N ARG A 203 -15.49 13.84 5.64
CA ARG A 203 -15.65 12.48 5.13
C ARG A 203 -16.64 11.68 5.98
N TRP A 204 -16.52 11.77 7.30
CA TRP A 204 -17.45 11.12 8.24
C TRP A 204 -18.85 11.69 8.15
N THR A 205 -19.01 12.99 8.02
CA THR A 205 -20.32 13.65 7.81
C THR A 205 -21.01 13.12 6.55
N TYR A 206 -20.25 12.81 5.49
CA TYR A 206 -20.76 12.18 4.27
C TYR A 206 -20.96 10.66 4.39
N GLY A 207 -20.66 10.05 5.54
CA GLY A 207 -20.70 8.61 5.73
C GLY A 207 -19.63 7.85 4.95
N LEU A 208 -18.56 8.53 4.49
CA LEU A 208 -17.44 7.91 3.78
C LEU A 208 -16.40 7.42 4.78
N LYS A 209 -16.52 6.17 5.17
CA LYS A 209 -15.56 5.46 6.03
C LYS A 209 -14.90 4.34 5.25
N PRO A 210 -13.63 4.01 5.54
CA PRO A 210 -13.04 2.80 4.99
C PRO A 210 -13.78 1.58 5.52
N VAL A 211 -13.82 0.55 4.71
CA VAL A 211 -14.23 -0.80 5.07
C VAL A 211 -13.01 -1.71 5.05
N TYR A 212 -13.11 -2.88 5.64
CA TYR A 212 -11.99 -3.81 5.69
C TYR A 212 -12.35 -5.09 4.97
N LYS A 213 -11.44 -5.52 4.11
CA LYS A 213 -11.54 -6.73 3.31
C LYS A 213 -10.52 -7.77 3.75
N THR A 214 -10.86 -9.03 3.57
CA THR A 214 -9.99 -10.17 3.85
C THR A 214 -9.01 -10.38 2.70
N VAL A 215 -7.78 -10.77 3.02
CA VAL A 215 -6.78 -11.16 2.03
C VAL A 215 -6.82 -12.67 1.86
N ASP A 216 -7.51 -13.14 0.84
CA ASP A 216 -7.65 -14.56 0.54
C ASP A 216 -7.27 -14.88 -0.93
N THR A 217 -7.49 -16.10 -1.35
CA THR A 217 -7.22 -16.58 -2.71
C THR A 217 -8.48 -17.06 -3.43
N CYS A 218 -9.66 -16.75 -2.92
CA CYS A 218 -10.94 -17.22 -3.43
C CYS A 218 -11.99 -16.11 -3.60
N ALA A 219 -11.62 -14.83 -3.47
CA ALA A 219 -12.50 -13.68 -3.61
C ALA A 219 -13.83 -13.84 -2.83
N ALA A 220 -13.73 -14.31 -1.59
CA ALA A 220 -14.85 -14.61 -0.68
C ALA A 220 -15.82 -15.72 -1.18
N GLU A 221 -15.47 -16.48 -2.22
CA GLU A 221 -16.29 -17.60 -2.71
C GLU A 221 -16.34 -18.76 -1.69
N PHE A 222 -15.29 -18.93 -0.88
CA PHE A 222 -15.21 -19.89 0.20
C PHE A 222 -14.83 -19.19 1.51
N ASP A 223 -15.17 -19.81 2.64
CA ASP A 223 -14.62 -19.38 3.92
C ASP A 223 -13.10 -19.54 3.92
N ALA A 224 -12.38 -18.46 4.15
CA ALA A 224 -10.93 -18.45 4.21
C ALA A 224 -10.43 -18.34 5.65
N VAL A 225 -9.45 -19.19 6.00
CA VAL A 225 -8.73 -19.11 7.27
C VAL A 225 -7.49 -18.25 7.06
N THR A 226 -7.61 -16.96 7.29
CA THR A 226 -6.51 -16.02 7.16
C THR A 226 -6.67 -14.89 8.19
N PRO A 227 -5.58 -14.44 8.82
CA PRO A 227 -5.62 -13.31 9.73
C PRO A 227 -5.52 -11.97 9.00
N TYR A 228 -5.33 -11.95 7.68
CA TYR A 228 -4.91 -10.78 6.90
C TYR A 228 -6.09 -9.95 6.43
N TYR A 229 -6.01 -8.65 6.70
CA TYR A 229 -7.00 -7.65 6.31
C TYR A 229 -6.32 -6.41 5.70
N TYR A 230 -7.07 -5.69 4.88
CA TYR A 230 -6.70 -4.37 4.37
C TYR A 230 -7.89 -3.44 4.33
N SER A 231 -7.67 -2.14 4.44
CA SER A 231 -8.72 -1.13 4.28
C SER A 231 -8.92 -0.77 2.81
N CYS A 232 -10.14 -0.43 2.42
CA CYS A 232 -10.46 0.16 1.11
C CYS A 232 -11.74 0.98 1.20
N TYR A 233 -12.13 1.66 0.11
CA TYR A 233 -13.37 2.42 0.03
C TYR A 233 -14.44 1.68 -0.79
N ALA A 234 -14.56 0.36 -0.57
CA ALA A 234 -15.65 -0.47 -1.10
C ALA A 234 -16.97 -0.23 -0.34
N ASP A 235 -18.02 -0.91 -0.75
CA ASP A 235 -19.34 -0.70 -0.16
C ASP A 235 -19.59 -1.55 1.10
N GLU A 236 -18.92 -2.71 1.25
CA GLU A 236 -19.15 -3.66 2.35
C GLU A 236 -17.86 -4.10 3.03
N SER A 237 -17.94 -4.31 4.35
CA SER A 237 -16.85 -4.84 5.18
C SER A 237 -17.00 -6.35 5.37
N GLU A 238 -15.86 -7.06 5.34
CA GLU A 238 -15.77 -8.50 5.62
C GLU A 238 -15.31 -8.80 7.05
N LEU A 239 -15.20 -7.77 7.89
CA LEU A 239 -14.84 -7.97 9.29
C LEU A 239 -15.90 -8.75 10.03
N ARG A 240 -15.50 -9.83 10.69
CA ARG A 240 -16.33 -10.59 11.61
C ARG A 240 -16.28 -9.96 13.02
N PRO A 241 -17.39 -9.94 13.75
CA PRO A 241 -17.40 -9.52 15.15
C PRO A 241 -16.38 -10.28 15.99
N ARG A 242 -15.99 -9.71 17.11
CA ARG A 242 -15.04 -10.31 18.06
C ARG A 242 -15.77 -10.63 19.35
N GLU A 243 -15.33 -11.68 20.03
CA GLU A 243 -15.90 -12.13 21.31
C GLU A 243 -15.04 -11.67 22.50
N ARG A 244 -13.72 -11.56 22.30
CA ARG A 244 -12.76 -11.15 23.33
C ARG A 244 -12.35 -9.68 23.18
N GLU A 245 -11.91 -9.08 24.26
CA GLU A 245 -11.20 -7.80 24.22
C GLU A 245 -9.92 -7.92 23.40
N ALA A 246 -9.54 -6.83 22.75
CA ALA A 246 -8.41 -6.83 21.83
C ALA A 246 -7.36 -5.77 22.15
N VAL A 247 -6.12 -6.10 21.89
CA VAL A 247 -4.98 -5.17 21.95
C VAL A 247 -4.43 -4.96 20.55
N ILE A 248 -4.29 -3.69 20.13
CA ILE A 248 -3.64 -3.31 18.87
C ILE A 248 -2.16 -3.11 19.11
N ILE A 249 -1.33 -3.78 18.32
CA ILE A 249 0.12 -3.68 18.33
C ILE A 249 0.55 -3.01 17.03
N LEU A 250 1.16 -1.82 17.14
CA LEU A 250 1.68 -1.10 15.98
C LEU A 250 3.08 -1.59 15.66
N GLY A 251 3.26 -2.12 14.46
CA GLY A 251 4.54 -2.59 13.96
C GLY A 251 5.48 -1.45 13.56
N SER A 252 6.72 -1.80 13.22
CA SER A 252 7.79 -0.82 12.91
C SER A 252 7.76 -0.26 11.48
N GLY A 253 6.83 -0.71 10.64
CA GLY A 253 6.78 -0.32 9.22
C GLY A 253 7.92 -0.95 8.40
N PRO A 254 8.30 -0.36 7.23
CA PRO A 254 9.35 -0.92 6.39
C PRO A 254 10.71 -0.87 7.07
N ASN A 255 11.52 -1.91 6.89
CA ASN A 255 12.89 -1.96 7.39
C ASN A 255 13.72 -0.80 6.85
N ARG A 256 14.60 -0.27 7.70
CA ARG A 256 15.53 0.82 7.37
C ARG A 256 16.90 0.52 7.97
N ILE A 257 17.95 1.13 7.40
CA ILE A 257 19.27 1.12 8.03
C ILE A 257 19.17 1.82 9.40
N GLY A 258 19.62 1.12 10.45
CA GLY A 258 19.50 1.55 11.84
C GLY A 258 18.17 1.20 12.50
N GLN A 259 17.29 0.49 11.79
CA GLN A 259 16.12 -0.19 12.33
C GLN A 259 16.25 -1.66 11.94
N GLY A 260 16.61 -2.49 12.88
CA GLY A 260 16.80 -3.90 12.65
C GLY A 260 15.59 -4.73 13.03
N ILE A 261 15.74 -6.01 12.89
CA ILE A 261 14.75 -7.06 13.24
C ILE A 261 14.44 -7.07 14.74
N GLU A 262 15.25 -6.46 15.57
CA GLU A 262 15.01 -6.30 17.01
C GLU A 262 13.71 -5.58 17.36
N PHE A 263 13.23 -4.68 16.50
CA PHE A 263 11.91 -4.06 16.67
C PHE A 263 10.80 -5.06 16.46
N ASP A 264 10.96 -5.95 15.46
CA ASP A 264 10.01 -7.01 15.22
C ASP A 264 10.01 -8.06 16.32
N TYR A 265 11.18 -8.38 16.89
CA TYR A 265 11.31 -9.22 18.08
C TYR A 265 10.39 -8.73 19.20
N THR A 266 10.39 -7.43 19.48
CA THR A 266 9.51 -6.82 20.48
C THR A 266 8.03 -7.00 20.11
N CYS A 267 7.66 -6.83 18.85
CA CYS A 267 6.29 -7.05 18.38
C CYS A 267 5.85 -8.50 18.56
N VAL A 268 6.70 -9.46 18.19
CA VAL A 268 6.42 -10.90 18.34
C VAL A 268 6.20 -11.27 19.80
N HIS A 269 7.08 -10.85 20.68
CA HIS A 269 6.92 -11.11 22.13
C HIS A 269 5.70 -10.44 22.74
N ALA A 270 5.36 -9.22 22.28
CA ALA A 270 4.13 -8.55 22.71
C ALA A 270 2.89 -9.33 22.28
N VAL A 271 2.85 -9.83 21.03
CA VAL A 271 1.76 -10.70 20.55
C VAL A 271 1.65 -11.96 21.40
N GLN A 272 2.76 -12.66 21.65
CA GLN A 272 2.77 -13.92 22.40
C GLN A 272 2.33 -13.74 23.87
N GLU A 273 2.73 -12.65 24.51
CA GLU A 273 2.36 -12.39 25.91
C GLU A 273 0.91 -11.93 26.03
N LEU A 274 0.49 -10.96 25.21
CA LEU A 274 -0.86 -10.41 25.25
C LEU A 274 -1.91 -11.39 24.73
N GLY A 275 -1.55 -12.28 23.80
CA GLY A 275 -2.43 -13.31 23.26
C GLY A 275 -2.95 -14.33 24.30
N LYS A 276 -2.33 -14.39 25.49
CA LYS A 276 -2.82 -15.23 26.60
C LYS A 276 -4.18 -14.74 27.13
N ASP A 277 -4.36 -13.42 27.19
CA ASP A 277 -5.54 -12.79 27.81
C ASP A 277 -6.44 -12.06 26.82
N TYR A 278 -5.88 -11.56 25.72
CA TYR A 278 -6.56 -10.72 24.72
C TYR A 278 -6.47 -11.32 23.33
N ASP A 279 -7.35 -10.89 22.44
CA ASP A 279 -7.14 -11.05 21.01
C ASP A 279 -6.09 -10.02 20.55
N THR A 280 -5.15 -10.46 19.73
CA THR A 280 -4.05 -9.61 19.25
C THR A 280 -4.31 -9.12 17.83
N ILE A 281 -4.13 -7.80 17.63
CA ILE A 281 -4.28 -7.16 16.33
C ILE A 281 -2.95 -6.52 15.97
N MET A 282 -2.26 -7.05 14.97
CA MET A 282 -1.05 -6.45 14.43
C MET A 282 -1.41 -5.46 13.30
N VAL A 283 -0.74 -4.31 13.27
CA VAL A 283 -0.77 -3.37 12.14
C VAL A 283 0.66 -3.17 11.65
N ASN A 284 0.96 -3.59 10.44
CA ASN A 284 2.30 -3.44 9.84
C ASN A 284 2.21 -3.41 8.31
N CYS A 285 3.11 -2.67 7.67
CA CYS A 285 3.23 -2.62 6.21
C CYS A 285 4.49 -3.34 5.67
N ASN A 286 5.27 -3.98 6.54
CA ASN A 286 6.43 -4.79 6.14
C ASN A 286 6.02 -6.27 6.03
N PRO A 287 6.04 -6.86 4.83
CA PRO A 287 5.61 -8.26 4.66
C PRO A 287 6.69 -9.29 4.97
N GLU A 288 7.91 -8.86 5.24
CA GLU A 288 9.09 -9.72 5.38
C GLU A 288 9.60 -9.77 6.84
N THR A 289 8.67 -9.76 7.78
CA THR A 289 9.00 -9.77 9.20
C THR A 289 8.10 -10.76 9.94
N VAL A 290 8.62 -11.38 11.01
CA VAL A 290 7.95 -12.49 11.72
C VAL A 290 6.61 -12.07 12.31
N SER A 291 6.46 -10.83 12.78
CA SER A 291 5.18 -10.33 13.32
C SER A 291 4.05 -10.29 12.29
N THR A 292 4.38 -10.40 10.99
CA THR A 292 3.40 -10.46 9.90
C THR A 292 3.14 -11.87 9.37
N ASP A 293 3.72 -12.90 9.99
CA ASP A 293 3.42 -14.27 9.64
C ASP A 293 1.98 -14.64 10.00
N TYR A 294 1.39 -15.56 9.22
CA TYR A 294 -0.03 -15.90 9.28
C TYR A 294 -0.48 -16.55 10.61
N ASP A 295 0.45 -17.05 11.39
CA ASP A 295 0.23 -17.76 12.65
C ASP A 295 0.64 -16.95 13.89
N MET A 296 0.99 -15.65 13.71
CA MET A 296 1.46 -14.81 14.80
C MET A 296 0.32 -14.14 15.57
N SER A 297 -0.54 -13.39 14.91
CA SER A 297 -1.62 -12.63 15.55
C SER A 297 -3.00 -13.09 15.07
N ASP A 298 -4.03 -12.84 15.89
CA ASP A 298 -5.41 -13.18 15.52
C ASP A 298 -5.91 -12.38 14.32
N ARG A 299 -5.41 -11.14 14.17
CA ARG A 299 -5.65 -10.30 12.98
C ARG A 299 -4.43 -9.47 12.65
N LEU A 300 -4.17 -9.34 11.36
CA LEU A 300 -3.13 -8.47 10.84
C LEU A 300 -3.71 -7.55 9.77
N TYR A 301 -3.49 -6.25 9.95
CA TYR A 301 -3.86 -5.24 8.97
C TYR A 301 -2.60 -4.77 8.25
N PHE A 302 -2.54 -5.00 6.93
CA PHE A 302 -1.48 -4.48 6.07
C PHE A 302 -1.74 -3.00 5.77
N GLU A 303 -1.42 -2.17 6.76
CA GLU A 303 -1.63 -0.72 6.68
C GLU A 303 -0.37 0.02 7.16
N PRO A 304 -0.12 1.23 6.65
CA PRO A 304 0.82 2.14 7.28
C PRO A 304 0.35 2.45 8.71
N ASP A 305 1.26 2.44 9.67
CA ASP A 305 1.00 2.72 11.09
C ASP A 305 0.74 4.22 11.37
N ARG A 306 -0.24 4.83 10.66
CA ARG A 306 -0.38 6.28 10.65
C ARG A 306 -1.81 6.77 10.74
N LYS A 307 -1.95 7.95 11.36
CA LYS A 307 -3.21 8.66 11.56
C LYS A 307 -4.03 8.87 10.27
N SER A 308 -3.36 9.01 9.12
CA SER A 308 -4.01 9.28 7.81
C SER A 308 -4.58 8.06 7.09
N VAL A 309 -4.45 6.88 7.65
CA VAL A 309 -4.84 5.62 6.98
C VAL A 309 -6.25 5.19 7.35
N CYS A 310 -6.73 5.57 8.52
CA CYS A 310 -8.04 5.18 9.03
C CYS A 310 -9.14 6.18 8.69
#